data_b962ed2376c7f7552bb7d138faf6ffe2
#
_entry.id   b962ed2376c7f7552bb7d138faf6ffe2
#
_cell.length_a   1.000
_cell.length_b   1.000
_cell.length_c   1.000
_cell.angle_alpha   90.00
_cell.angle_beta   90.00
_cell.angle_gamma   90.00
#
_symmetry.space_group_name_H-M   'P 1'
#
loop_
_entity.id
_entity.type
_entity.pdbx_description
1 polymer ?
#
loop_
_entity_poly.entity_id
_entity_poly.type
_entity_poly.pdbx_seq_one_letter_code
_entity_poly.pdbx_strand_id
1 'polypeptide(L)'
;NGNGKPGKGKLSQRQIDIIRKKIEKQKEFLRGQIKKSKVTQSEQNQLSNIEQSGAELKVVGQTYTTRYGGTTKGIECVVVKKMTRSLMEQSNFPLTSQRYSSKPEEDTLYSQYENEVLEGIRIGTLLGKKLQVRGESRDTVFNRQLVGKLDKRMVSALGYGNEHVFFTKETDQFKKANLHISVDASGSMGGSKWKKTMMNIVALAKAVDMIPNLSIQISFRTTTNELPYVVIAYDSRTDKFMKVKQLFKYLTPGGTTPEGLCFEAIMKNMVGSTTDMDSYFLNISDGEPYFHGKDMNYSGDSAASHTYKMVKMIEGMGIKVLSYFVADGNYGEESSSGYTFKKSYGKAASFINVTNVNEVTRTMNKLFMEKA
;
A
#
# COMPACT_ATOMS: atom_id res chain seq x y z
N ASN A 1 27.22 -8.32 42.82
CA ASN A 1 26.00 -9.13 42.61
C ASN A 1 24.86 -8.19 42.25
N GLY A 2 24.71 -7.87 40.99
CA GLY A 2 23.60 -7.08 40.48
C GLY A 2 22.91 -7.84 39.37
N ASN A 3 21.87 -8.63 39.71
CA ASN A 3 20.94 -9.22 38.77
C ASN A 3 20.02 -8.12 38.19
N GLY A 4 20.49 -7.42 37.16
CA GLY A 4 19.65 -6.55 36.37
C GLY A 4 18.97 -7.38 35.24
N LYS A 5 17.65 -7.62 35.37
CA LYS A 5 16.82 -8.13 34.27
C LYS A 5 16.96 -7.20 33.05
N PRO A 6 17.15 -7.72 31.84
CA PRO A 6 17.21 -6.87 30.65
C PRO A 6 15.86 -6.21 30.47
N GLY A 7 15.81 -4.87 30.63
CA GLY A 7 14.64 -4.06 30.32
C GLY A 7 14.30 -4.18 28.85
N LYS A 8 13.03 -4.46 28.54
CA LYS A 8 12.46 -4.38 27.18
C LYS A 8 12.38 -2.91 26.75
N GLY A 9 13.52 -2.28 26.49
CA GLY A 9 13.60 -0.88 26.05
C GLY A 9 13.66 -0.78 24.52
N LYS A 10 13.06 0.27 24.00
CA LYS A 10 13.23 0.69 22.59
C LYS A 10 14.72 0.78 22.26
N LEU A 11 15.14 0.23 21.13
CA LEU A 11 16.51 0.37 20.66
C LEU A 11 16.82 1.87 20.48
N SER A 12 17.81 2.37 21.20
CA SER A 12 18.29 3.75 21.01
C SER A 12 19.02 3.85 19.67
N GLN A 13 19.10 5.07 19.10
CA GLN A 13 19.84 5.33 17.86
C GLN A 13 21.27 4.76 17.93
N ARG A 14 21.90 4.89 19.09
CA ARG A 14 23.21 4.34 19.38
C ARG A 14 23.30 2.81 19.28
N GLN A 15 22.23 2.10 19.65
CA GLN A 15 22.12 0.64 19.51
C GLN A 15 21.92 0.23 18.05
N ILE A 16 21.13 0.99 17.29
CA ILE A 16 20.95 0.80 15.85
C ILE A 16 22.28 0.99 15.11
N ASP A 17 23.05 2.03 15.44
CA ASP A 17 24.35 2.29 14.84
C ASP A 17 25.40 1.20 15.17
N ILE A 18 25.34 0.66 16.37
CA ILE A 18 26.16 -0.49 16.78
C ILE A 18 25.80 -1.73 15.97
N ILE A 19 24.50 -1.99 15.78
CA ILE A 19 23.99 -3.11 14.97
C ILE A 19 24.40 -2.93 13.51
N ARG A 20 24.29 -1.72 12.95
CA ARG A 20 24.75 -1.38 11.59
C ARG A 20 26.24 -1.65 11.40
N LYS A 21 27.07 -1.16 12.30
CA LYS A 21 28.52 -1.40 12.25
C LYS A 21 28.85 -2.89 12.31
N LYS A 22 28.08 -3.66 13.09
CA LYS A 22 28.23 -5.13 13.16
C LYS A 22 27.79 -5.83 11.86
N ILE A 23 26.69 -5.37 11.24
CA ILE A 23 26.22 -5.87 9.94
C ILE A 23 27.25 -5.57 8.84
N GLU A 24 27.80 -4.37 8.83
CA GLU A 24 28.82 -3.97 7.86
C GLU A 24 30.09 -4.82 8.01
N LYS A 25 30.56 -5.01 9.24
CA LYS A 25 31.67 -5.93 9.55
C LYS A 25 31.38 -7.37 9.17
N GLN A 26 30.14 -7.85 9.29
CA GLN A 26 29.75 -9.18 8.84
C GLN A 26 29.72 -9.30 7.32
N LYS A 27 29.26 -8.25 6.62
CA LYS A 27 29.35 -8.18 5.15
C LYS A 27 30.79 -8.19 4.66
N GLU A 28 31.67 -7.45 5.34
CA GLU A 28 33.12 -7.45 5.06
C GLU A 28 33.77 -8.80 5.37
N PHE A 29 33.31 -9.48 6.43
CA PHE A 29 33.74 -10.85 6.74
C PHE A 29 33.32 -11.86 5.68
N LEU A 30 32.06 -11.79 5.21
CA LEU A 30 31.56 -12.64 4.11
C LEU A 30 32.29 -12.37 2.78
N ARG A 31 32.86 -11.16 2.63
CA ARG A 31 33.75 -10.82 1.51
C ARG A 31 35.20 -11.24 1.72
N GLY A 32 35.51 -11.93 2.82
CA GLY A 32 36.86 -12.41 3.13
C GLY A 32 37.81 -11.35 3.69
N GLN A 33 37.31 -10.20 4.09
CA GLN A 33 38.14 -9.03 4.45
C GLN A 33 38.44 -8.89 5.96
N ILE A 34 37.63 -9.52 6.87
CA ILE A 34 37.81 -9.38 8.34
C ILE A 34 37.53 -10.67 9.09
N LYS A 35 38.22 -10.87 10.26
CA LYS A 35 37.99 -12.01 11.17
C LYS A 35 36.64 -11.98 11.90
N LYS A 36 36.03 -13.14 12.08
CA LYS A 36 34.72 -13.41 12.70
C LYS A 36 34.54 -12.70 14.05
N SER A 37 33.58 -11.77 14.17
CA SER A 37 33.15 -11.21 15.45
C SER A 37 32.03 -12.07 16.05
N LYS A 38 32.07 -12.33 17.37
CA LYS A 38 30.98 -13.03 18.07
C LYS A 38 29.73 -12.12 18.13
N VAL A 39 28.68 -12.47 17.41
CA VAL A 39 27.35 -11.85 17.48
C VAL A 39 26.53 -12.62 18.51
N THR A 40 25.85 -11.93 19.41
CA THR A 40 25.01 -12.58 20.42
C THR A 40 23.77 -13.20 19.80
N GLN A 41 23.23 -14.28 20.43
CA GLN A 41 22.04 -15.00 19.96
C GLN A 41 20.82 -14.04 19.77
N SER A 42 20.69 -13.05 20.65
CA SER A 42 19.63 -12.03 20.55
C SER A 42 19.78 -11.12 19.33
N GLU A 43 21.02 -10.75 18.99
CA GLU A 43 21.31 -9.94 17.79
C GLU A 43 21.12 -10.74 16.50
N GLN A 44 21.45 -12.05 16.53
CA GLN A 44 21.18 -12.96 15.41
C GLN A 44 19.68 -13.14 15.17
N ASN A 45 18.87 -13.28 16.23
CA ASN A 45 17.43 -13.40 16.12
C ASN A 45 16.79 -12.09 15.61
N GLN A 46 17.30 -10.92 16.01
CA GLN A 46 16.83 -9.64 15.49
C GLN A 46 17.21 -9.45 14.02
N LEU A 47 18.41 -9.86 13.61
CA LEU A 47 18.86 -9.83 12.22
C LEU A 47 18.05 -10.79 11.33
N SER A 48 17.80 -12.02 11.82
CA SER A 48 17.00 -13.00 11.07
C SER A 48 15.55 -12.55 10.91
N ASN A 49 14.98 -11.85 11.90
CA ASN A 49 13.64 -11.29 11.82
C ASN A 49 13.57 -10.14 10.82
N ILE A 50 14.59 -9.28 10.77
CA ILE A 50 14.70 -8.20 9.76
C ILE A 50 14.87 -8.79 8.37
N GLU A 51 15.71 -9.80 8.21
CA GLU A 51 15.91 -10.49 6.92
C GLU A 51 14.66 -11.28 6.48
N GLN A 52 13.94 -11.92 7.40
CA GLN A 52 12.69 -12.61 7.12
C GLN A 52 11.54 -11.66 6.76
N SER A 53 11.51 -10.46 7.35
CA SER A 53 10.52 -9.42 7.01
C SER A 53 10.86 -8.71 5.70
N GLY A 54 12.07 -8.90 5.16
CA GLY A 54 12.55 -8.17 4.00
C GLY A 54 12.61 -6.66 4.22
N ALA A 55 12.88 -6.22 5.45
CA ALA A 55 13.01 -4.80 5.75
C ALA A 55 14.27 -4.22 5.08
N GLU A 56 14.11 -3.08 4.44
CA GLU A 56 15.16 -2.38 3.70
C GLU A 56 15.20 -0.92 4.17
N LEU A 57 16.41 -0.39 4.33
CA LEU A 57 16.60 1.03 4.59
C LEU A 57 16.86 1.75 3.27
N LYS A 58 16.06 2.76 2.97
CA LYS A 58 16.21 3.59 1.78
C LYS A 58 16.45 5.03 2.19
N VAL A 59 17.42 5.68 1.56
CA VAL A 59 17.63 7.11 1.74
C VAL A 59 16.66 7.87 0.86
N VAL A 60 15.85 8.73 1.48
CA VAL A 60 14.81 9.54 0.84
C VAL A 60 14.98 11.02 1.20
N GLY A 61 14.27 11.89 0.50
CA GLY A 61 14.26 13.32 0.76
C GLY A 61 15.53 14.06 0.30
N GLN A 62 16.38 13.44 -0.50
CA GLN A 62 17.54 14.15 -1.08
C GLN A 62 17.11 15.28 -2.03
N THR A 63 15.94 15.15 -2.63
CA THR A 63 15.36 16.16 -3.52
C THR A 63 14.42 17.14 -2.80
N TYR A 64 14.30 16.99 -1.49
CA TYR A 64 13.50 17.88 -0.66
C TYR A 64 14.25 19.20 -0.44
N THR A 65 13.59 20.31 -0.75
CA THR A 65 14.09 21.66 -0.51
C THR A 65 13.37 22.25 0.69
N THR A 66 14.13 22.64 1.71
CA THR A 66 13.56 23.27 2.90
C THR A 66 12.98 24.65 2.58
N ARG A 67 12.16 25.20 3.49
CA ARG A 67 11.56 26.53 3.37
C ARG A 67 12.60 27.65 3.09
N TYR A 68 13.83 27.46 3.52
CA TYR A 68 14.91 28.41 3.34
C TYR A 68 15.81 28.12 2.13
N GLY A 69 15.36 27.24 1.21
CA GLY A 69 16.08 26.96 -0.02
C GLY A 69 17.24 25.96 0.10
N GLY A 70 17.51 25.44 1.31
CA GLY A 70 18.55 24.42 1.52
C GLY A 70 18.08 23.03 1.08
N THR A 71 18.97 22.26 0.46
CA THR A 71 18.76 20.84 0.20
C THR A 71 19.15 20.02 1.42
N THR A 72 18.44 18.92 1.68
CA THR A 72 18.73 18.00 2.78
C THR A 72 19.67 16.89 2.32
N LYS A 73 20.45 16.34 3.26
CA LYS A 73 21.27 15.14 3.01
C LYS A 73 20.44 13.88 2.78
N GLY A 74 19.12 13.98 2.95
CA GLY A 74 18.20 12.86 2.97
C GLY A 74 18.10 12.23 4.35
N ILE A 75 17.08 11.41 4.51
CA ILE A 75 16.84 10.64 5.73
C ILE A 75 16.60 9.17 5.37
N GLU A 76 16.89 8.27 6.28
CA GLU A 76 16.60 6.86 6.09
C GLU A 76 15.11 6.58 6.32
N CYS A 77 14.50 5.91 5.37
CA CYS A 77 13.14 5.37 5.46
C CYS A 77 13.20 3.85 5.60
N VAL A 78 12.48 3.31 6.56
CA VAL A 78 12.35 1.86 6.74
C VAL A 78 11.23 1.36 5.84
N VAL A 79 11.55 0.46 4.92
CA VAL A 79 10.57 -0.20 4.04
C VAL A 79 10.50 -1.67 4.39
N VAL A 80 9.38 -2.11 4.94
CA VAL A 80 9.08 -3.53 5.22
C VAL A 80 8.34 -4.11 4.04
N LYS A 81 8.97 -5.05 3.34
CA LYS A 81 8.41 -5.66 2.13
C LYS A 81 7.33 -6.71 2.41
N LYS A 82 7.32 -7.27 3.61
CA LYS A 82 6.35 -8.30 4.00
C LYS A 82 6.03 -8.21 5.49
N MET A 83 4.79 -7.90 5.80
CA MET A 83 4.29 -7.94 7.17
C MET A 83 4.09 -9.39 7.61
N THR A 84 4.60 -9.74 8.80
CA THR A 84 4.43 -11.06 9.44
C THR A 84 3.94 -10.87 10.87
N ARG A 85 3.33 -11.92 11.46
CA ARG A 85 2.88 -11.87 12.85
C ARG A 85 4.04 -11.64 13.82
N SER A 86 5.16 -12.33 13.63
CA SER A 86 6.36 -12.16 14.46
C SER A 86 6.94 -10.75 14.43
N LEU A 87 6.81 -10.05 13.29
CA LEU A 87 7.18 -8.64 13.19
C LEU A 87 6.24 -7.75 14.00
N MET A 88 4.92 -8.03 13.94
CA MET A 88 3.90 -7.25 14.66
C MET A 88 4.00 -7.40 16.19
N GLU A 89 4.54 -8.51 16.68
CA GLU A 89 4.77 -8.77 18.11
C GLU A 89 6.01 -8.05 18.66
N GLN A 90 6.83 -7.44 17.79
CA GLN A 90 7.96 -6.65 18.24
C GLN A 90 7.51 -5.32 18.84
N SER A 91 8.10 -4.97 19.99
CA SER A 91 7.74 -3.76 20.76
C SER A 91 7.93 -2.43 20.00
N ASN A 92 8.72 -2.43 18.93
CA ASN A 92 9.03 -1.28 18.11
C ASN A 92 8.23 -1.23 16.78
N PHE A 93 7.31 -2.17 16.55
CA PHE A 93 6.46 -2.13 15.38
C PHE A 93 5.39 -1.03 15.55
N PRO A 94 5.35 -0.03 14.63
CA PRO A 94 4.59 1.20 14.88
C PRO A 94 3.07 1.08 14.70
N LEU A 95 2.61 -0.02 14.09
CA LEU A 95 1.20 -0.20 13.68
C LEU A 95 0.42 -1.15 14.59
N THR A 96 0.92 -1.47 15.77
CA THR A 96 0.23 -2.35 16.71
C THR A 96 0.23 -1.78 18.13
N SER A 97 -0.89 -1.94 18.83
CA SER A 97 -0.96 -1.72 20.26
C SER A 97 -0.66 -3.03 21.00
N GLN A 98 0.39 -3.03 21.78
CA GLN A 98 0.70 -4.16 22.65
C GLN A 98 -0.09 -4.04 23.96
N ARG A 99 -0.74 -5.11 24.37
CA ARG A 99 -1.32 -5.22 25.69
C ARG A 99 -0.21 -5.62 26.66
N TYR A 100 0.02 -4.81 27.68
CA TYR A 100 0.83 -5.25 28.81
C TYR A 100 -0.03 -6.21 29.67
N SER A 101 0.08 -7.51 29.38
CA SER A 101 -0.50 -8.54 30.24
C SER A 101 0.56 -9.00 31.23
N SER A 102 0.15 -9.18 32.49
CA SER A 102 0.98 -9.81 33.53
C SER A 102 1.11 -11.32 33.32
N LYS A 103 0.34 -11.90 32.39
CA LYS A 103 0.37 -13.33 32.09
C LYS A 103 1.10 -13.58 30.76
N PRO A 104 2.19 -14.39 30.78
CA PRO A 104 2.99 -14.66 29.56
C PRO A 104 2.26 -15.44 28.45
N GLU A 105 1.14 -16.08 28.78
CA GLU A 105 0.37 -16.93 27.88
C GLU A 105 -0.72 -16.18 27.11
N GLU A 106 -0.99 -14.92 27.43
CA GLU A 106 -1.97 -14.13 26.72
C GLU A 106 -1.38 -13.49 25.45
N ASP A 107 -2.17 -13.46 24.39
CA ASP A 107 -1.83 -12.82 23.11
C ASP A 107 -1.35 -11.38 23.35
N THR A 108 -0.12 -11.06 23.04
CA THR A 108 0.48 -9.74 23.23
C THR A 108 -0.12 -8.70 22.30
N LEU A 109 -0.76 -9.15 21.20
CA LEU A 109 -1.44 -8.29 20.24
C LEU A 109 -2.91 -8.12 20.61
N TYR A 110 -3.35 -6.87 20.69
CA TYR A 110 -4.75 -6.54 20.95
C TYR A 110 -5.56 -6.45 19.65
N SER A 111 -6.55 -7.34 19.48
CA SER A 111 -7.48 -7.31 18.34
C SER A 111 -8.54 -6.22 18.57
N GLN A 112 -8.32 -5.04 17.95
CA GLN A 112 -9.20 -3.88 18.11
C GLN A 112 -10.24 -3.77 17.00
N TYR A 113 -9.95 -4.28 15.80
CA TYR A 113 -10.74 -4.01 14.59
C TYR A 113 -11.26 -5.30 13.91
N GLU A 114 -11.58 -6.31 14.69
CA GLU A 114 -12.07 -7.59 14.16
C GLU A 114 -13.43 -7.44 13.44
N ASN A 115 -14.35 -6.67 14.02
CA ASN A 115 -15.67 -6.43 13.44
C ASN A 115 -15.56 -5.67 12.10
N GLU A 116 -14.66 -4.68 12.03
CA GLU A 116 -14.41 -3.90 10.83
C GLU A 116 -13.83 -4.77 9.70
N VAL A 117 -12.94 -5.71 10.04
CA VAL A 117 -12.38 -6.68 9.08
C VAL A 117 -13.47 -7.62 8.58
N LEU A 118 -14.31 -8.16 9.46
CA LEU A 118 -15.41 -9.06 9.07
C LEU A 118 -16.44 -8.36 8.19
N GLU A 119 -16.82 -7.13 8.54
CA GLU A 119 -17.74 -6.34 7.72
C GLU A 119 -17.11 -5.98 6.36
N GLY A 120 -15.83 -5.62 6.34
CA GLY A 120 -15.07 -5.41 5.10
C GLY A 120 -15.10 -6.65 4.19
N ILE A 121 -14.93 -7.85 4.74
CA ILE A 121 -15.03 -9.12 3.99
C ILE A 121 -16.43 -9.29 3.40
N ARG A 122 -17.49 -8.98 4.17
CA ARG A 122 -18.88 -9.06 3.70
C ARG A 122 -19.12 -8.12 2.52
N ILE A 123 -18.74 -6.86 2.65
CA ILE A 123 -18.87 -5.84 1.61
C ILE A 123 -18.03 -6.24 0.38
N GLY A 124 -16.79 -6.69 0.59
CA GLY A 124 -15.90 -7.11 -0.47
C GLY A 124 -16.40 -8.30 -1.26
N THR A 125 -17.07 -9.25 -0.61
CA THR A 125 -17.71 -10.38 -1.29
C THR A 125 -18.84 -9.92 -2.21
N LEU A 126 -19.66 -8.95 -1.77
CA LEU A 126 -20.71 -8.38 -2.61
C LEU A 126 -20.12 -7.59 -3.79
N LEU A 127 -19.05 -6.82 -3.54
CA LEU A 127 -18.34 -6.08 -4.57
C LEU A 127 -17.69 -7.03 -5.58
N GLY A 128 -17.02 -8.08 -5.11
CA GLY A 128 -16.37 -9.08 -5.96
C GLY A 128 -17.36 -9.77 -6.89
N LYS A 129 -18.54 -10.15 -6.41
CA LYS A 129 -19.61 -10.70 -7.26
C LYS A 129 -20.04 -9.72 -8.36
N LYS A 130 -20.15 -8.42 -8.07
CA LYS A 130 -20.47 -7.40 -9.08
C LYS A 130 -19.34 -7.20 -10.10
N LEU A 131 -18.10 -7.33 -9.67
CA LEU A 131 -16.92 -7.19 -10.52
C LEU A 131 -16.53 -8.48 -11.24
N GLN A 132 -17.15 -9.62 -10.93
CA GLN A 132 -16.83 -10.92 -11.52
C GLN A 132 -16.98 -10.90 -13.04
N VAL A 133 -17.89 -10.06 -13.57
CA VAL A 133 -18.05 -9.80 -15.00
C VAL A 133 -16.76 -9.35 -15.67
N ARG A 134 -15.85 -8.68 -14.92
CA ARG A 134 -14.52 -8.26 -15.42
C ARG A 134 -13.57 -9.44 -15.65
N GLY A 135 -13.75 -10.52 -14.91
CA GLY A 135 -12.94 -11.74 -15.09
C GLY A 135 -13.38 -12.60 -16.27
N GLU A 136 -14.56 -12.34 -16.79
CA GLU A 136 -15.16 -13.13 -17.87
C GLU A 136 -14.86 -12.47 -19.21
N SER A 137 -14.27 -13.23 -20.14
CA SER A 137 -14.20 -12.83 -21.54
C SER A 137 -15.59 -12.98 -22.15
N ARG A 138 -16.10 -11.93 -22.78
CA ARG A 138 -17.36 -11.98 -23.53
C ARG A 138 -17.07 -12.14 -24.99
N ASP A 139 -17.54 -13.24 -25.55
CA ASP A 139 -17.50 -13.51 -26.97
C ASP A 139 -18.77 -12.96 -27.62
N THR A 140 -18.63 -11.93 -28.43
CA THR A 140 -19.72 -11.45 -29.29
C THR A 140 -19.53 -12.02 -30.68
N VAL A 141 -20.48 -12.82 -31.12
CA VAL A 141 -20.45 -13.46 -32.45
C VAL A 141 -21.33 -12.66 -33.40
N PHE A 142 -20.71 -12.03 -34.37
CA PHE A 142 -21.41 -11.34 -35.47
C PHE A 142 -21.59 -12.34 -36.62
N ASN A 143 -22.80 -12.83 -36.81
CA ASN A 143 -23.14 -13.74 -37.90
C ASN A 143 -23.47 -12.98 -39.19
N ARG A 144 -23.50 -13.69 -40.34
CA ARG A 144 -23.87 -13.16 -41.66
C ARG A 144 -22.98 -11.99 -42.06
N GLN A 145 -21.70 -12.16 -41.91
CA GLN A 145 -20.70 -11.19 -42.35
C GLN A 145 -20.22 -11.56 -43.77
N LEU A 146 -19.68 -10.56 -44.50
CA LEU A 146 -19.02 -10.74 -45.81
C LEU A 146 -17.60 -11.30 -45.68
N VAL A 147 -16.99 -11.10 -44.48
CA VAL A 147 -15.61 -11.51 -44.19
C VAL A 147 -15.54 -12.14 -42.82
N GLY A 148 -14.55 -13.01 -42.55
CA GLY A 148 -14.36 -13.68 -41.30
C GLY A 148 -14.17 -15.18 -41.44
N LYS A 149 -14.57 -15.95 -40.40
CA LYS A 149 -14.57 -17.42 -40.45
C LYS A 149 -15.85 -17.91 -41.11
N LEU A 150 -15.72 -18.89 -42.00
CA LEU A 150 -16.87 -19.49 -42.69
C LEU A 150 -17.79 -20.20 -41.66
N ASP A 151 -19.06 -19.84 -41.67
CA ASP A 151 -20.08 -20.60 -40.92
C ASP A 151 -20.44 -21.86 -41.69
N LYS A 152 -20.01 -23.02 -41.18
CA LYS A 152 -20.25 -24.33 -41.83
C LYS A 152 -21.73 -24.61 -42.08
N ARG A 153 -22.64 -23.98 -41.31
CA ARG A 153 -24.10 -24.14 -41.47
C ARG A 153 -24.63 -23.37 -42.66
N MET A 154 -23.90 -22.35 -43.11
CA MET A 154 -24.30 -21.46 -44.18
C MET A 154 -23.60 -21.78 -45.51
N VAL A 155 -22.72 -22.81 -45.54
CA VAL A 155 -21.95 -23.18 -46.75
C VAL A 155 -22.85 -23.45 -47.94
N SER A 156 -24.03 -24.10 -47.72
CA SER A 156 -24.98 -24.33 -48.79
C SER A 156 -25.55 -23.05 -49.39
N ALA A 157 -25.64 -21.98 -48.65
CA ALA A 157 -26.13 -20.68 -49.10
C ALA A 157 -25.20 -20.00 -50.14
N LEU A 158 -23.89 -20.30 -50.10
CA LEU A 158 -22.93 -19.86 -51.13
C LEU A 158 -23.32 -20.36 -52.52
N GLY A 159 -23.81 -21.59 -52.65
CA GLY A 159 -24.29 -22.15 -53.89
C GLY A 159 -25.53 -21.45 -54.47
N TYR A 160 -26.23 -20.67 -53.67
CA TYR A 160 -27.35 -19.82 -54.09
C TYR A 160 -27.01 -18.34 -54.19
N GLY A 161 -25.70 -17.99 -54.22
CA GLY A 161 -25.24 -16.62 -54.39
C GLY A 161 -25.29 -15.75 -53.14
N ASN A 162 -25.47 -16.34 -51.95
CA ASN A 162 -25.45 -15.59 -50.70
C ASN A 162 -24.02 -15.49 -50.14
N GLU A 163 -23.43 -14.29 -50.21
CA GLU A 163 -22.06 -14.02 -49.73
C GLU A 163 -21.97 -13.83 -48.20
N HIS A 164 -23.09 -13.65 -47.46
CA HIS A 164 -23.13 -13.43 -46.02
C HIS A 164 -23.05 -14.74 -45.23
N VAL A 165 -22.01 -15.52 -45.47
CA VAL A 165 -21.82 -16.86 -44.87
C VAL A 165 -20.68 -16.92 -43.86
N PHE A 166 -20.11 -15.78 -43.52
CA PHE A 166 -19.04 -15.71 -42.54
C PHE A 166 -19.54 -15.23 -41.18
N PHE A 167 -18.78 -15.54 -40.14
CA PHE A 167 -18.96 -14.96 -38.84
C PHE A 167 -17.65 -14.39 -38.31
N THR A 168 -17.75 -13.29 -37.56
CA THR A 168 -16.63 -12.69 -36.85
C THR A 168 -16.90 -12.85 -35.35
N LYS A 169 -15.90 -13.32 -34.62
CA LYS A 169 -15.94 -13.44 -33.18
C LYS A 169 -15.04 -12.37 -32.59
N GLU A 170 -15.66 -11.42 -31.88
CA GLU A 170 -14.95 -10.47 -31.07
C GLU A 170 -14.95 -10.93 -29.62
N THR A 171 -13.79 -11.00 -29.02
CA THR A 171 -13.64 -11.38 -27.63
C THR A 171 -13.28 -10.12 -26.83
N ASP A 172 -14.26 -9.58 -26.11
CA ASP A 172 -14.05 -8.47 -25.19
C ASP A 172 -13.32 -8.99 -23.93
N GLN A 173 -12.08 -8.62 -23.76
CA GLN A 173 -11.34 -8.89 -22.54
C GLN A 173 -10.99 -7.57 -21.87
N PHE A 174 -11.24 -7.48 -20.55
CA PHE A 174 -10.77 -6.35 -19.77
C PHE A 174 -9.26 -6.49 -19.54
N LYS A 175 -8.52 -5.40 -19.66
CA LYS A 175 -7.10 -5.36 -19.32
C LYS A 175 -6.88 -5.79 -17.87
N LYS A 176 -5.75 -6.41 -17.60
CA LYS A 176 -5.31 -6.63 -16.22
C LYS A 176 -5.19 -5.30 -15.51
N ALA A 177 -5.47 -5.26 -14.22
CA ALA A 177 -5.27 -4.05 -13.45
C ALA A 177 -4.49 -4.36 -12.16
N ASN A 178 -3.55 -3.47 -11.85
CA ASN A 178 -2.77 -3.51 -10.62
C ASN A 178 -3.09 -2.28 -9.78
N LEU A 179 -3.51 -2.50 -8.54
CA LEU A 179 -3.88 -1.45 -7.60
C LEU A 179 -2.90 -1.43 -6.44
N HIS A 180 -2.16 -0.33 -6.28
CA HIS A 180 -1.39 -0.07 -5.06
C HIS A 180 -2.17 0.89 -4.18
N ILE A 181 -2.59 0.45 -2.99
CA ILE A 181 -3.23 1.29 -1.97
C ILE A 181 -2.18 1.69 -0.94
N SER A 182 -1.95 2.99 -0.80
CA SER A 182 -1.12 3.56 0.25
C SER A 182 -1.99 4.26 1.28
N VAL A 183 -2.00 3.75 2.49
CA VAL A 183 -2.84 4.22 3.58
C VAL A 183 -2.00 4.99 4.59
N ASP A 184 -2.46 6.17 4.92
CA ASP A 184 -1.95 6.91 6.06
C ASP A 184 -2.36 6.22 7.35
N ALA A 185 -1.38 5.88 8.17
CA ALA A 185 -1.58 5.31 9.48
C ALA A 185 -1.06 6.24 10.57
N SER A 186 -1.18 7.55 10.36
CA SER A 186 -0.87 8.55 11.38
C SER A 186 -1.92 8.55 12.50
N GLY A 187 -1.58 9.16 13.64
CA GLY A 187 -2.47 9.23 14.79
C GLY A 187 -3.79 9.95 14.52
N SER A 188 -3.83 10.92 13.59
CA SER A 188 -5.03 11.67 13.18
C SER A 188 -6.07 10.80 12.47
N MET A 189 -5.64 9.70 11.85
CA MET A 189 -6.53 8.71 11.25
C MET A 189 -7.31 7.88 12.27
N GLY A 190 -7.06 8.03 13.56
CA GLY A 190 -7.71 7.26 14.64
C GLY A 190 -9.24 7.36 14.64
N GLY A 191 -9.89 6.47 15.39
CA GLY A 191 -11.34 6.48 15.60
C GLY A 191 -12.14 6.03 14.38
N SER A 192 -13.17 6.81 13.98
CA SER A 192 -14.11 6.47 12.92
C SER A 192 -13.47 6.43 11.54
N LYS A 193 -12.47 7.28 11.28
CA LYS A 193 -11.72 7.30 10.03
C LYS A 193 -10.99 5.98 9.79
N TRP A 194 -10.25 5.51 10.80
CA TRP A 194 -9.52 4.25 10.71
C TRP A 194 -10.44 3.06 10.51
N LYS A 195 -11.52 2.97 11.29
CA LYS A 195 -12.52 1.90 11.18
C LYS A 195 -13.05 1.77 9.77
N LYS A 196 -13.50 2.88 9.19
CA LYS A 196 -14.06 2.90 7.83
C LYS A 196 -13.02 2.66 6.76
N THR A 197 -11.82 3.23 6.91
CA THR A 197 -10.70 2.97 6.01
C THR A 197 -10.33 1.49 6.02
N MET A 198 -10.25 0.87 7.21
CA MET A 198 -9.97 -0.56 7.36
C MET A 198 -11.03 -1.41 6.66
N MET A 199 -12.33 -1.11 6.87
CA MET A 199 -13.42 -1.82 6.17
C MET A 199 -13.27 -1.74 4.65
N ASN A 200 -12.93 -0.57 4.10
CA ASN A 200 -12.82 -0.39 2.65
C ASN A 200 -11.61 -1.08 2.04
N ILE A 201 -10.43 -0.99 2.66
CA ILE A 201 -9.23 -1.67 2.14
C ILE A 201 -9.39 -3.19 2.21
N VAL A 202 -10.02 -3.71 3.27
CA VAL A 202 -10.36 -5.14 3.38
C VAL A 202 -11.39 -5.55 2.33
N ALA A 203 -12.40 -4.70 2.08
CA ALA A 203 -13.40 -4.96 1.04
C ALA A 203 -12.78 -4.99 -0.35
N LEU A 204 -11.88 -4.05 -0.67
CA LEU A 204 -11.15 -4.05 -1.93
C LEU A 204 -10.24 -5.27 -2.07
N ALA A 205 -9.49 -5.61 -1.01
CA ALA A 205 -8.65 -6.82 -1.01
C ALA A 205 -9.47 -8.08 -1.25
N LYS A 206 -10.65 -8.21 -0.61
CA LYS A 206 -11.53 -9.36 -0.81
C LYS A 206 -12.14 -9.39 -2.20
N ALA A 207 -12.57 -8.26 -2.75
CA ALA A 207 -13.10 -8.19 -4.10
C ALA A 207 -12.06 -8.59 -5.14
N VAL A 208 -10.82 -8.11 -5.00
CA VAL A 208 -9.70 -8.46 -5.89
C VAL A 208 -9.32 -9.94 -5.78
N ASP A 209 -9.33 -10.53 -4.57
CA ASP A 209 -9.10 -11.96 -4.35
C ASP A 209 -10.04 -12.88 -5.15
N MET A 210 -11.22 -12.35 -5.54
CA MET A 210 -12.23 -13.07 -6.31
C MET A 210 -12.06 -12.93 -7.83
N ILE A 211 -11.15 -12.09 -8.32
CA ILE A 211 -11.06 -11.72 -9.73
C ILE A 211 -9.63 -11.93 -10.24
N PRO A 212 -9.42 -12.89 -11.17
CA PRO A 212 -8.07 -13.29 -11.57
C PRO A 212 -7.26 -12.22 -12.31
N ASN A 213 -7.94 -11.25 -12.96
CA ASN A 213 -7.29 -10.20 -13.76
C ASN A 213 -6.96 -8.93 -12.94
N LEU A 214 -7.21 -8.95 -11.65
CA LEU A 214 -6.90 -7.85 -10.73
C LEU A 214 -5.83 -8.26 -9.73
N SER A 215 -4.92 -7.35 -9.43
CA SER A 215 -3.97 -7.49 -8.33
C SER A 215 -4.00 -6.27 -7.43
N ILE A 216 -3.75 -6.47 -6.14
CA ILE A 216 -3.75 -5.42 -5.15
C ILE A 216 -2.53 -5.54 -4.24
N GLN A 217 -1.90 -4.40 -3.97
CA GLN A 217 -0.88 -4.26 -2.95
C GLN A 217 -1.33 -3.19 -1.94
N ILE A 218 -1.28 -3.49 -0.65
CA ILE A 218 -1.69 -2.57 0.42
C ILE A 218 -0.47 -2.24 1.26
N SER A 219 -0.15 -0.96 1.36
CA SER A 219 0.91 -0.43 2.19
C SER A 219 0.37 0.57 3.21
N PHE A 220 0.94 0.54 4.41
CA PHE A 220 0.69 1.53 5.45
C PHE A 220 1.94 2.37 5.65
N ARG A 221 1.77 3.68 5.83
CA ARG A 221 2.85 4.61 6.12
C ARG A 221 2.62 5.30 7.45
N THR A 222 3.69 5.46 8.19
CA THR A 222 3.72 6.12 9.48
C THR A 222 5.17 6.53 9.84
N THR A 223 5.42 6.83 11.09
CA THR A 223 6.76 7.12 11.59
C THR A 223 7.08 6.26 12.81
N THR A 224 8.33 5.91 12.97
CA THR A 224 8.85 5.24 14.17
C THR A 224 10.27 5.72 14.45
N ASN A 225 10.61 5.95 15.73
CA ASN A 225 11.95 6.35 16.15
C ASN A 225 12.56 7.48 15.30
N GLU A 226 11.75 8.51 15.01
CA GLU A 226 12.14 9.67 14.19
C GLU A 226 12.52 9.33 12.73
N LEU A 227 12.05 8.16 12.23
CA LEU A 227 12.23 7.74 10.84
C LEU A 227 10.88 7.51 10.15
N PRO A 228 10.77 7.86 8.86
CA PRO A 228 9.66 7.41 8.01
C PRO A 228 9.62 5.90 7.94
N TYR A 229 8.42 5.33 7.94
CA TYR A 229 8.22 3.90 7.97
C TYR A 229 7.10 3.48 7.02
N VAL A 230 7.37 2.53 6.13
CA VAL A 230 6.40 1.95 5.22
C VAL A 230 6.35 0.44 5.39
N VAL A 231 5.15 -0.10 5.51
CA VAL A 231 4.90 -1.55 5.58
C VAL A 231 4.05 -1.97 4.41
N ILE A 232 4.54 -2.88 3.58
CA ILE A 232 3.72 -3.62 2.62
C ILE A 232 3.02 -4.73 3.40
N ALA A 233 1.77 -4.46 3.77
CA ALA A 233 1.00 -5.34 4.63
C ALA A 233 0.42 -6.54 3.88
N TYR A 234 0.05 -6.33 2.63
CA TYR A 234 -0.54 -7.36 1.78
C TYR A 234 -0.19 -7.13 0.30
N ASP A 235 0.14 -8.20 -0.39
CA ASP A 235 0.30 -8.24 -1.85
C ASP A 235 -0.38 -9.50 -2.38
N SER A 236 -1.49 -9.33 -3.13
CA SER A 236 -2.29 -10.45 -3.64
C SER A 236 -1.54 -11.37 -4.61
N ARG A 237 -0.39 -10.93 -5.14
CA ARG A 237 0.48 -11.73 -6.03
C ARG A 237 1.31 -12.75 -5.26
N THR A 238 1.59 -12.50 -3.99
CA THR A 238 2.47 -13.33 -3.15
C THR A 238 1.81 -13.85 -1.89
N ASP A 239 0.78 -13.17 -1.39
CA ASP A 239 0.09 -13.48 -0.14
C ASP A 239 -1.33 -14.02 -0.41
N LYS A 240 -1.77 -14.96 0.42
CA LYS A 240 -3.18 -15.38 0.43
C LYS A 240 -4.04 -14.39 1.20
N PHE A 241 -5.30 -14.18 0.79
CA PHE A 241 -6.26 -13.29 1.46
C PHE A 241 -6.43 -13.59 2.96
N MET A 242 -6.20 -14.83 3.39
CA MET A 242 -6.23 -15.22 4.80
C MET A 242 -5.32 -14.34 5.68
N LYS A 243 -4.21 -13.84 5.14
CA LYS A 243 -3.30 -12.90 5.84
C LYS A 243 -4.02 -11.61 6.25
N VAL A 244 -4.85 -11.05 5.36
CA VAL A 244 -5.66 -9.84 5.66
C VAL A 244 -6.61 -10.13 6.82
N LYS A 245 -7.36 -11.23 6.74
CA LYS A 245 -8.29 -11.65 7.79
C LYS A 245 -7.62 -11.85 9.16
N GLN A 246 -6.42 -12.43 9.17
CA GLN A 246 -5.72 -12.76 10.41
C GLN A 246 -4.97 -11.59 11.04
N LEU A 247 -4.37 -10.69 10.22
CA LEU A 247 -3.42 -9.70 10.72
C LEU A 247 -4.00 -8.28 10.79
N PHE A 248 -4.93 -7.90 9.90
CA PHE A 248 -5.39 -6.50 9.83
C PHE A 248 -6.18 -6.06 11.06
N LYS A 249 -6.80 -6.97 11.76
CA LYS A 249 -7.53 -6.69 13.00
C LYS A 249 -6.66 -6.12 14.14
N TYR A 250 -5.36 -6.28 14.04
CA TYR A 250 -4.38 -5.79 15.03
C TYR A 250 -3.76 -4.45 14.64
N LEU A 251 -4.00 -3.95 13.43
CA LEU A 251 -3.40 -2.73 12.93
C LEU A 251 -4.07 -1.50 13.55
N THR A 252 -3.26 -0.64 14.15
CA THR A 252 -3.68 0.61 14.78
C THR A 252 -2.90 1.79 14.22
N PRO A 253 -3.52 2.96 14.04
CA PRO A 253 -2.82 4.14 13.57
C PRO A 253 -1.97 4.76 14.69
N GLY A 254 -0.86 5.39 14.31
CA GLY A 254 0.04 6.09 15.22
C GLY A 254 1.14 6.81 14.46
N GLY A 255 1.87 7.72 15.14
CA GLY A 255 2.93 8.51 14.49
C GLY A 255 2.41 9.68 13.66
N THR A 256 3.22 10.11 12.68
CA THR A 256 2.95 11.26 11.80
C THR A 256 2.87 10.84 10.33
N THR A 257 2.67 11.81 9.42
CA THR A 257 2.39 11.59 8.00
C THR A 257 3.60 11.94 7.10
N PRO A 258 4.63 11.10 6.96
CA PRO A 258 5.81 11.35 6.11
C PRO A 258 5.54 11.06 4.62
N GLU A 259 4.49 11.60 4.06
CA GLU A 259 3.81 11.16 2.84
C GLU A 259 4.74 11.08 1.61
N GLY A 260 5.29 12.20 1.15
CA GLY A 260 6.17 12.22 -0.01
C GLY A 260 7.48 11.43 0.18
N LEU A 261 8.01 11.38 1.41
CA LEU A 261 9.20 10.59 1.74
C LEU A 261 8.92 9.09 1.60
N CYS A 262 7.75 8.65 2.04
CA CYS A 262 7.30 7.27 1.89
C CYS A 262 7.04 6.92 0.43
N PHE A 263 6.47 7.83 -0.35
CA PHE A 263 6.26 7.61 -1.79
C PHE A 263 7.60 7.46 -2.53
N GLU A 264 8.58 8.30 -2.23
CA GLU A 264 9.94 8.17 -2.76
C GLU A 264 10.55 6.79 -2.44
N ALA A 265 10.36 6.31 -1.20
CA ALA A 265 10.88 5.02 -0.77
C ALA A 265 10.30 3.82 -1.54
N ILE A 266 8.99 3.84 -1.84
CA ILE A 266 8.29 2.70 -2.47
C ILE A 266 8.20 2.81 -3.99
N MET A 267 8.44 3.99 -4.58
CA MET A 267 8.25 4.24 -6.02
C MET A 267 8.95 3.21 -6.90
N LYS A 268 10.18 2.84 -6.59
CA LYS A 268 10.95 1.84 -7.35
C LYS A 268 10.35 0.43 -7.29
N ASN A 269 9.47 0.17 -6.34
CA ASN A 269 8.80 -1.13 -6.16
C ASN A 269 7.41 -1.14 -6.78
N MET A 270 6.94 -0.01 -7.32
CA MET A 270 5.65 0.09 -7.99
C MET A 270 5.74 -0.49 -9.40
N VAL A 271 4.65 -1.11 -9.82
CA VAL A 271 4.53 -1.65 -11.17
C VAL A 271 3.88 -0.59 -12.05
N GLY A 272 4.58 -0.13 -13.07
CA GLY A 272 4.05 0.82 -14.06
C GLY A 272 2.99 0.19 -14.97
N SER A 273 2.23 1.03 -15.66
CA SER A 273 1.27 0.55 -16.67
C SER A 273 2.00 0.02 -17.90
N THR A 274 1.40 -0.99 -18.51
CA THR A 274 1.85 -1.58 -19.79
C THR A 274 0.69 -1.63 -20.78
N THR A 275 0.94 -2.07 -22.01
CA THR A 275 -0.13 -2.26 -23.01
C THR A 275 -1.25 -3.16 -22.54
N ASP A 276 -0.92 -4.19 -21.72
CA ASP A 276 -1.86 -5.23 -21.29
C ASP A 276 -2.34 -5.05 -19.85
N MET A 277 -1.80 -4.05 -19.10
CA MET A 277 -2.10 -3.85 -17.70
C MET A 277 -2.14 -2.38 -17.34
N ASP A 278 -3.25 -1.93 -16.75
CA ASP A 278 -3.39 -0.61 -16.15
C ASP A 278 -2.94 -0.64 -14.69
N SER A 279 -2.16 0.35 -14.28
CA SER A 279 -1.73 0.49 -12.89
C SER A 279 -2.33 1.73 -12.25
N TYR A 280 -2.80 1.56 -11.01
CA TYR A 280 -3.44 2.59 -10.21
C TYR A 280 -2.71 2.72 -8.88
N PHE A 281 -2.52 3.96 -8.44
CA PHE A 281 -2.02 4.29 -7.11
C PHE A 281 -3.12 5.03 -6.36
N LEU A 282 -3.66 4.40 -5.32
CA LEU A 282 -4.71 4.94 -4.47
C LEU A 282 -4.09 5.39 -3.15
N ASN A 283 -4.10 6.68 -2.89
CA ASN A 283 -3.72 7.24 -1.61
C ASN A 283 -4.94 7.53 -0.74
N ILE A 284 -4.87 7.20 0.54
CA ILE A 284 -5.88 7.55 1.55
C ILE A 284 -5.17 8.23 2.70
N SER A 285 -5.52 9.50 2.98
CA SER A 285 -4.93 10.33 4.03
C SER A 285 -5.96 11.31 4.59
N ASP A 286 -5.76 11.79 5.81
CA ASP A 286 -6.62 12.81 6.44
C ASP A 286 -5.86 14.09 6.82
N GLY A 287 -4.60 14.18 6.41
CA GLY A 287 -3.74 15.24 6.92
C GLY A 287 -2.80 15.85 5.90
N GLU A 288 -2.01 16.75 6.42
CA GLU A 288 -0.92 17.40 5.72
C GLU A 288 0.33 16.52 5.80
N PRO A 289 1.20 16.55 4.77
CA PRO A 289 2.51 15.95 4.86
C PRO A 289 3.30 16.57 6.02
N TYR A 290 3.53 15.79 7.07
CA TYR A 290 4.22 16.24 8.26
C TYR A 290 5.12 15.16 8.84
N PHE A 291 6.39 15.52 9.03
CA PHE A 291 7.35 14.67 9.71
C PHE A 291 8.43 15.54 10.38
N HIS A 292 8.74 15.24 11.61
CA HIS A 292 9.83 15.86 12.35
C HIS A 292 10.78 14.76 12.84
N GLY A 293 11.97 14.74 12.27
CA GLY A 293 13.06 13.84 12.66
C GLY A 293 14.28 14.62 13.08
N LYS A 294 15.29 13.92 13.58
CA LYS A 294 16.53 14.52 14.10
C LYS A 294 17.24 15.42 13.07
N ASP A 295 17.26 14.98 11.82
CA ASP A 295 18.02 15.64 10.75
C ASP A 295 17.14 16.28 9.67
N MET A 296 15.80 16.19 9.82
CA MET A 296 14.87 16.71 8.83
C MET A 296 13.58 17.20 9.47
N ASN A 297 13.20 18.42 9.10
CA ASN A 297 11.87 18.96 9.37
C ASN A 297 11.10 19.03 8.04
N TYR A 298 10.13 18.12 7.88
CA TYR A 298 9.34 17.96 6.68
C TYR A 298 7.91 18.44 6.96
N SER A 299 7.57 19.66 6.54
CA SER A 299 6.28 20.28 6.87
C SER A 299 5.89 21.39 5.90
N GLY A 300 4.61 21.77 5.93
CA GLY A 300 4.04 22.91 5.22
C GLY A 300 4.24 22.82 3.70
N ASP A 301 4.36 23.97 3.07
CA ASP A 301 4.43 24.13 1.61
C ASP A 301 5.57 23.36 0.94
N SER A 302 6.71 23.26 1.61
CA SER A 302 7.86 22.52 1.09
C SER A 302 7.57 21.03 1.03
N ALA A 303 6.92 20.47 2.06
CA ALA A 303 6.53 19.07 2.11
C ALA A 303 5.42 18.77 1.08
N ALA A 304 4.44 19.67 0.94
CA ALA A 304 3.40 19.56 -0.09
C ALA A 304 3.99 19.58 -1.51
N SER A 305 4.94 20.48 -1.78
CA SER A 305 5.61 20.56 -3.08
C SER A 305 6.46 19.32 -3.37
N HIS A 306 7.13 18.77 -2.36
CA HIS A 306 7.88 17.53 -2.51
C HIS A 306 6.93 16.34 -2.77
N THR A 307 5.82 16.24 -2.03
CA THR A 307 4.78 15.22 -2.25
C THR A 307 4.23 15.33 -3.68
N TYR A 308 3.90 16.54 -4.15
CA TYR A 308 3.45 16.77 -5.52
C TYR A 308 4.46 16.28 -6.57
N LYS A 309 5.75 16.57 -6.35
CA LYS A 309 6.82 16.08 -7.23
C LYS A 309 6.85 14.55 -7.29
N MET A 310 6.72 13.87 -6.14
CA MET A 310 6.67 12.40 -6.09
C MET A 310 5.45 11.86 -6.81
N VAL A 311 4.28 12.48 -6.63
CA VAL A 311 3.05 12.12 -7.37
C VAL A 311 3.26 12.24 -8.88
N LYS A 312 3.87 13.34 -9.34
CA LYS A 312 4.17 13.52 -10.77
C LYS A 312 5.16 12.49 -11.32
N MET A 313 6.12 12.05 -10.52
CA MET A 313 7.03 10.98 -10.91
C MET A 313 6.28 9.63 -11.03
N ILE A 314 5.35 9.34 -10.12
CA ILE A 314 4.49 8.14 -10.19
C ILE A 314 3.58 8.20 -11.43
N GLU A 315 2.96 9.34 -11.72
CA GLU A 315 2.18 9.55 -12.95
C GLU A 315 3.04 9.37 -14.21
N GLY A 316 4.30 9.83 -14.17
CA GLY A 316 5.27 9.65 -15.26
C GLY A 316 5.62 8.19 -15.56
N MET A 317 5.38 7.26 -14.64
CA MET A 317 5.47 5.81 -14.86
C MET A 317 4.23 5.22 -15.53
N GLY A 318 3.27 6.06 -15.95
CA GLY A 318 1.99 5.64 -16.53
C GLY A 318 0.97 5.17 -15.48
N ILE A 319 1.24 5.37 -14.19
CA ILE A 319 0.34 4.98 -13.10
C ILE A 319 -0.72 6.07 -12.90
N LYS A 320 -1.99 5.69 -12.91
CA LYS A 320 -3.09 6.62 -12.61
C LYS A 320 -3.17 6.85 -11.09
N VAL A 321 -2.95 8.08 -10.65
CA VAL A 321 -2.97 8.45 -9.23
C VAL A 321 -4.34 8.96 -8.83
N LEU A 322 -4.86 8.44 -7.72
CA LEU A 322 -6.10 8.86 -7.07
C LEU A 322 -5.77 9.10 -5.59
N SER A 323 -6.08 10.26 -5.08
CA SER A 323 -5.80 10.59 -3.69
C SER A 323 -7.06 11.06 -2.99
N TYR A 324 -7.40 10.40 -1.90
CA TYR A 324 -8.60 10.66 -1.13
C TYR A 324 -8.26 11.28 0.22
N PHE A 325 -8.78 12.47 0.44
CA PHE A 325 -8.77 13.13 1.74
C PHE A 325 -9.97 12.67 2.56
N VAL A 326 -9.71 12.04 3.70
CA VAL A 326 -10.74 11.53 4.61
C VAL A 326 -11.04 12.59 5.66
N ALA A 327 -12.12 13.35 5.45
CA ALA A 327 -12.55 14.37 6.39
C ALA A 327 -13.50 13.81 7.44
N ASP A 328 -13.44 14.36 8.66
CA ASP A 328 -14.41 14.14 9.74
C ASP A 328 -15.14 15.47 10.03
N GLY A 329 -16.47 15.48 9.88
CA GLY A 329 -17.29 16.67 10.10
C GLY A 329 -17.01 17.81 9.12
N ASN A 330 -16.78 19.02 9.67
CA ASN A 330 -16.59 20.26 8.91
C ASN A 330 -15.19 20.46 8.31
N TYR A 331 -14.27 19.51 8.52
CA TYR A 331 -12.92 19.54 7.96
C TYR A 331 -12.95 19.01 6.53
N GLY A 332 -13.29 19.86 5.57
CA GLY A 332 -13.37 19.52 4.17
C GLY A 332 -12.35 20.27 3.31
N GLU A 333 -12.69 20.44 2.05
CA GLU A 333 -11.87 21.12 1.04
C GLU A 333 -11.42 22.54 1.44
N GLU A 334 -12.24 23.26 2.21
CA GLU A 334 -11.99 24.65 2.66
C GLU A 334 -11.09 24.74 3.89
N SER A 335 -10.71 23.61 4.50
CA SER A 335 -9.77 23.60 5.63
C SER A 335 -8.33 23.86 5.16
N SER A 336 -7.46 24.32 6.09
CA SER A 336 -6.02 24.47 5.83
C SER A 336 -5.41 23.16 5.33
N SER A 337 -5.76 22.05 5.98
CA SER A 337 -5.29 20.69 5.59
C SER A 337 -5.82 20.28 4.22
N GLY A 338 -7.07 20.64 3.90
CA GLY A 338 -7.65 20.41 2.56
C GLY A 338 -6.93 21.20 1.47
N TYR A 339 -6.57 22.44 1.74
CA TYR A 339 -5.79 23.27 0.82
C TYR A 339 -4.39 22.64 0.56
N THR A 340 -3.69 22.26 1.62
CA THR A 340 -2.37 21.63 1.53
C THR A 340 -2.45 20.28 0.80
N PHE A 341 -3.49 19.49 1.05
CA PHE A 341 -3.75 18.24 0.34
C PHE A 341 -3.96 18.46 -1.16
N LYS A 342 -4.79 19.46 -1.52
CA LYS A 342 -5.02 19.84 -2.93
C LYS A 342 -3.72 20.30 -3.62
N LYS A 343 -2.87 21.00 -2.90
CA LYS A 343 -1.54 21.40 -3.37
C LYS A 343 -0.62 20.20 -3.59
N SER A 344 -0.70 19.18 -2.72
CA SER A 344 0.10 17.96 -2.79
C SER A 344 -0.30 17.02 -3.93
N TYR A 345 -1.57 17.00 -4.32
CA TYR A 345 -2.11 16.03 -5.28
C TYR A 345 -2.71 16.64 -6.55
N GLY A 346 -2.96 17.95 -6.56
CA GLY A 346 -3.50 18.64 -7.72
C GLY A 346 -4.82 18.02 -8.20
N LYS A 347 -4.87 17.62 -9.48
CA LYS A 347 -6.06 17.00 -10.09
C LYS A 347 -6.40 15.61 -9.54
N ALA A 348 -5.46 14.94 -8.91
CA ALA A 348 -5.68 13.62 -8.30
C ALA A 348 -6.36 13.71 -6.92
N ALA A 349 -6.49 14.90 -6.33
CA ALA A 349 -7.12 15.13 -5.05
C ALA A 349 -8.65 14.95 -5.13
N SER A 350 -9.19 14.14 -4.24
CA SER A 350 -10.62 13.94 -4.04
C SER A 350 -10.96 14.03 -2.56
N PHE A 351 -12.04 14.71 -2.23
CA PHE A 351 -12.47 14.90 -0.84
C PHE A 351 -13.63 13.96 -0.55
N ILE A 352 -13.48 13.13 0.47
CA ILE A 352 -14.50 12.15 0.87
C ILE A 352 -14.86 12.39 2.33
N ASN A 353 -16.14 12.52 2.62
CA ASN A 353 -16.59 12.46 4.00
C ASN A 353 -16.46 11.03 4.53
N VAL A 354 -16.03 10.90 5.80
CA VAL A 354 -15.92 9.61 6.52
C VAL A 354 -17.21 8.77 6.42
N THR A 355 -18.39 9.41 6.33
CA THR A 355 -19.66 8.72 6.16
C THR A 355 -19.81 8.04 4.78
N ASN A 356 -19.12 8.55 3.75
CA ASN A 356 -19.25 8.15 2.35
C ASN A 356 -18.05 7.36 1.82
N VAL A 357 -17.27 6.72 2.67
CA VAL A 357 -16.08 5.96 2.23
C VAL A 357 -16.41 4.87 1.20
N ASN A 358 -17.68 4.48 1.08
CA ASN A 358 -18.17 3.66 -0.03
C ASN A 358 -17.96 4.29 -1.42
N GLU A 359 -17.70 5.60 -1.50
CA GLU A 359 -17.34 6.28 -2.75
C GLU A 359 -16.01 5.80 -3.31
N VAL A 360 -15.03 5.48 -2.47
CA VAL A 360 -13.77 4.86 -2.91
C VAL A 360 -14.07 3.57 -3.66
N THR A 361 -14.88 2.72 -3.05
CA THR A 361 -15.29 1.44 -3.64
C THR A 361 -16.07 1.64 -4.95
N ARG A 362 -16.95 2.66 -5.02
CA ARG A 362 -17.71 2.99 -6.23
C ARG A 362 -16.81 3.52 -7.34
N THR A 363 -15.89 4.41 -7.03
CA THR A 363 -14.94 4.96 -8.00
C THR A 363 -14.02 3.87 -8.54
N MET A 364 -13.50 3.01 -7.66
CA MET A 364 -12.70 1.87 -8.08
C MET A 364 -13.50 0.89 -8.95
N ASN A 365 -14.77 0.64 -8.61
CA ASN A 365 -15.64 -0.17 -9.45
C ASN A 365 -15.80 0.45 -10.84
N LYS A 366 -16.04 1.77 -10.94
CA LYS A 366 -16.14 2.47 -12.22
C LYS A 366 -14.86 2.34 -13.04
N LEU A 367 -13.72 2.62 -12.43
CA LEU A 367 -12.41 2.51 -13.09
C LEU A 367 -12.11 1.09 -13.57
N PHE A 368 -12.48 0.09 -12.78
CA PHE A 368 -12.29 -1.31 -13.16
C PHE A 368 -13.25 -1.77 -14.25
N MET A 369 -14.39 -1.10 -14.44
CA MET A 369 -15.37 -1.41 -15.49
C MET A 369 -15.16 -0.59 -16.75
N GLU A 370 -14.24 0.38 -16.77
CA GLU A 370 -13.87 1.09 -17.99
C GLU A 370 -13.22 0.09 -18.97
N LYS A 371 -13.78 0.02 -20.17
CA LYS A 371 -13.21 -0.78 -21.27
C LYS A 371 -11.89 -0.13 -21.74
N ALA A 372 -10.98 -0.96 -22.20
CA ALA A 372 -9.72 -0.54 -22.79
C ALA A 372 -9.93 0.19 -24.13
#